data_791ea4c9b7d191fab17ffc2f79712569
#
_entry.id   791ea4c9b7d191fab17ffc2f79712569
#
_cell.length_a   1.000
_cell.length_b   1.000
_cell.length_c   1.000
_cell.angle_alpha   90.00
_cell.angle_beta   90.00
_cell.angle_gamma   90.00
#
_symmetry.space_group_name_H-M   'P 1'
#
loop_
_entity.id
_entity.type
_entity.pdbx_description
1 polymer ?
#
loop_
_entity_poly.entity_id
_entity_poly.type
_entity_poly.pdbx_seq_one_letter_code
_entity_poly.pdbx_strand_id
1 'polypeptide(L)'
;MVEGDALLLLERKLSLLSDKDSAEELVRAVEYVPLAISQAAAYIQRMSPRTSVKKYLAEFHKGESKRAQLLSHDAGEFRREGGASSAILTTWRISFEHIRSKRASAADLLSLMSFFDRQGIPESLLRLPHMDEAIQERGSDVQHDLGSNSSDDDRENGETDSGFEDNIAMLTDFCLVTVSESGETFEMHGLVQLSTRTWLKACRREEEFKHQFVSRIAALFPPGGYSNWATCQRLFPHVEKAVDYRPVESKLEEAWATLLYNGGWYAELQGRYEVAEKMALKSMRSRKRILGREDEQTLASTSLYAGVLRDKGLWKEAEKLEVQVMEMSKAKLGADHPSTLTSMANLASTFWNQGRWEEAEKLEVQVMEMSKAKLGADHPDTLNSMANLSFTWNSQGRHKDALALMQDCVEAQQRVLGPEHPDTLSSLASVSEWSS
;
A
#
# COMPACT_ATOMS: atom_id res chain seq x y z
N MET A 1 -6.36 20.75 -26.00
CA MET A 1 -5.55 21.97 -26.19
C MET A 1 -5.90 22.56 -27.55
N VAL A 2 -5.78 23.87 -27.75
CA VAL A 2 -6.03 24.50 -29.04
C VAL A 2 -4.85 24.21 -30.00
N GLU A 3 -5.09 24.12 -31.30
CA GLU A 3 -4.08 23.75 -32.32
C GLU A 3 -2.78 24.59 -32.23
N GLY A 4 -2.92 25.92 -32.06
CA GLY A 4 -1.77 26.81 -31.92
C GLY A 4 -0.92 26.52 -30.71
N ASP A 5 -1.54 26.24 -29.53
CA ASP A 5 -0.82 25.88 -28.31
C ASP A 5 -0.13 24.51 -28.41
N ALA A 6 -0.76 23.59 -29.16
CA ALA A 6 -0.21 22.27 -29.42
C ALA A 6 1.04 22.30 -30.28
N LEU A 7 1.04 23.14 -31.31
CA LEU A 7 2.21 23.40 -32.15
C LEU A 7 3.33 24.07 -31.34
N LEU A 8 3.00 25.10 -30.55
CA LEU A 8 3.97 25.76 -29.68
C LEU A 8 4.60 24.79 -28.66
N LEU A 9 3.83 23.86 -28.11
CA LEU A 9 4.35 22.82 -27.23
C LEU A 9 5.34 21.90 -27.94
N LEU A 10 5.00 21.46 -29.16
CA LEU A 10 5.87 20.62 -29.97
C LEU A 10 7.16 21.36 -30.36
N GLU A 11 7.04 22.61 -30.81
CA GLU A 11 8.17 23.48 -31.17
C GLU A 11 9.15 23.72 -30.00
N ARG A 12 8.60 24.02 -28.81
CA ARG A 12 9.43 24.21 -27.60
C ARG A 12 10.21 22.95 -27.23
N LYS A 13 9.64 21.78 -27.48
CA LYS A 13 10.30 20.51 -27.15
C LYS A 13 11.28 20.04 -28.22
N LEU A 14 11.08 20.39 -29.49
CA LEU A 14 11.92 19.95 -30.62
C LEU A 14 12.88 21.02 -31.09
N SER A 15 13.38 21.92 -30.34
CA SER A 15 14.42 22.93 -30.59
C SER A 15 14.66 23.38 -32.08
N LEU A 16 14.32 22.59 -33.08
CA LEU A 16 14.44 22.86 -34.55
C LEU A 16 13.33 22.09 -35.29
N LEU A 17 12.26 22.78 -35.68
CA LEU A 17 11.26 22.31 -36.62
C LEU A 17 11.69 22.63 -38.03
N SER A 18 12.11 21.61 -38.79
CA SER A 18 12.49 21.75 -40.21
C SER A 18 11.32 21.54 -41.18
N ASP A 19 10.18 20.99 -40.67
CA ASP A 19 9.01 20.63 -41.51
C ASP A 19 7.73 20.97 -40.73
N LYS A 20 7.15 22.12 -41.04
CA LYS A 20 5.96 22.63 -40.34
C LYS A 20 4.71 21.84 -40.70
N ASP A 21 4.59 21.39 -41.94
CA ASP A 21 3.42 20.66 -42.41
C ASP A 21 3.31 19.29 -41.68
N SER A 22 4.44 18.57 -41.57
CA SER A 22 4.49 17.32 -40.78
C SER A 22 4.24 17.54 -39.29
N ALA A 23 4.61 18.70 -38.74
CA ALA A 23 4.32 19.04 -37.35
C ALA A 23 2.84 19.27 -37.08
N GLU A 24 2.16 20.00 -37.96
CA GLU A 24 0.71 20.21 -37.93
C GLU A 24 -0.05 18.90 -38.07
N GLU A 25 0.38 18.04 -39.00
CA GLU A 25 -0.20 16.69 -39.13
C GLU A 25 0.00 15.83 -37.89
N LEU A 26 1.19 15.88 -37.26
CA LEU A 26 1.48 15.13 -36.03
C LEU A 26 0.59 15.59 -34.86
N VAL A 27 0.51 16.91 -34.58
CA VAL A 27 -0.35 17.42 -33.50
C VAL A 27 -1.83 17.07 -33.72
N ARG A 28 -2.29 17.04 -34.97
CA ARG A 28 -3.64 16.61 -35.33
C ARG A 28 -3.82 15.10 -35.12
N ALA A 29 -2.85 14.28 -35.54
CA ALA A 29 -2.89 12.83 -35.37
C ALA A 29 -2.90 12.41 -33.90
N VAL A 30 -2.22 13.14 -33.00
CA VAL A 30 -2.26 12.92 -31.57
C VAL A 30 -3.39 13.67 -30.86
N GLU A 31 -4.39 14.15 -31.60
CA GLU A 31 -5.64 14.75 -31.09
C GLU A 31 -5.41 15.94 -30.15
N TYR A 32 -4.34 16.69 -30.32
CA TYR A 32 -3.95 17.84 -29.48
C TYR A 32 -3.79 17.51 -28.00
N VAL A 33 -3.45 16.27 -27.68
CA VAL A 33 -3.27 15.80 -26.29
C VAL A 33 -1.86 16.14 -25.82
N PRO A 34 -1.67 16.97 -24.75
CA PRO A 34 -0.37 17.42 -24.30
C PRO A 34 0.63 16.32 -23.98
N LEU A 35 0.15 15.23 -23.35
CA LEU A 35 0.99 14.09 -23.01
C LEU A 35 1.48 13.35 -24.27
N ALA A 36 0.59 13.12 -25.24
CA ALA A 36 0.94 12.44 -26.48
C ALA A 36 1.95 13.26 -27.31
N ILE A 37 1.77 14.59 -27.37
CA ILE A 37 2.70 15.52 -28.00
C ILE A 37 4.07 15.45 -27.29
N SER A 38 4.08 15.46 -25.96
CA SER A 38 5.31 15.39 -25.17
C SER A 38 6.06 14.08 -25.38
N GLN A 39 5.37 12.96 -25.40
CA GLN A 39 5.96 11.64 -25.67
C GLN A 39 6.50 11.52 -27.10
N ALA A 40 5.75 12.01 -28.10
CA ALA A 40 6.19 12.04 -29.49
C ALA A 40 7.44 12.90 -29.65
N ALA A 41 7.45 14.10 -29.07
CA ALA A 41 8.59 15.01 -29.12
C ALA A 41 9.83 14.39 -28.45
N ALA A 42 9.66 13.81 -27.26
CA ALA A 42 10.74 13.13 -26.53
C ALA A 42 11.37 11.99 -27.34
N TYR A 43 10.54 11.17 -27.97
CA TYR A 43 11.01 10.11 -28.87
C TYR A 43 11.80 10.65 -30.04
N ILE A 44 11.24 11.66 -30.76
CA ILE A 44 11.88 12.27 -31.93
C ILE A 44 13.23 12.90 -31.54
N GLN A 45 13.27 13.63 -30.43
CA GLN A 45 14.48 14.28 -29.91
C GLN A 45 15.54 13.25 -29.53
N ARG A 46 15.19 12.21 -28.80
CA ARG A 46 16.10 11.16 -28.38
C ARG A 46 16.67 10.35 -29.55
N MET A 47 15.88 10.18 -30.60
CA MET A 47 16.25 9.42 -31.79
C MET A 47 16.87 10.26 -32.91
N SER A 48 17.02 11.57 -32.73
CA SER A 48 17.69 12.47 -33.68
C SER A 48 19.17 12.08 -33.84
N PRO A 49 19.75 12.18 -35.05
CA PRO A 49 19.15 12.57 -36.33
C PRO A 49 18.48 11.42 -37.11
N ARG A 50 18.40 10.20 -36.53
CA ARG A 50 17.88 9.01 -37.24
C ARG A 50 16.36 9.05 -37.48
N THR A 51 15.61 9.82 -36.65
CA THR A 51 14.18 10.00 -36.74
C THR A 51 13.82 11.48 -36.91
N SER A 52 12.85 11.76 -37.78
CA SER A 52 12.24 13.08 -37.99
C SER A 52 10.75 13.03 -37.66
N VAL A 53 10.07 14.17 -37.56
CA VAL A 53 8.62 14.27 -37.38
C VAL A 53 7.88 13.41 -38.43
N LYS A 54 8.27 13.53 -39.71
CA LYS A 54 7.69 12.75 -40.80
C LYS A 54 7.86 11.23 -40.62
N LYS A 55 9.04 10.78 -40.21
CA LYS A 55 9.27 9.34 -39.97
C LYS A 55 8.46 8.84 -38.76
N TYR A 56 8.40 9.62 -37.72
CA TYR A 56 7.59 9.30 -36.54
C TYR A 56 6.10 9.18 -36.90
N LEU A 57 5.57 10.12 -37.68
CA LEU A 57 4.19 10.13 -38.15
C LEU A 57 3.86 8.87 -38.96
N ALA A 58 4.78 8.45 -39.83
CA ALA A 58 4.60 7.20 -40.62
C ALA A 58 4.58 5.96 -39.67
N GLU A 59 5.34 5.96 -38.62
CA GLU A 59 5.36 4.89 -37.61
C GLU A 59 4.10 4.90 -36.71
N PHE A 60 3.62 6.09 -36.38
CA PHE A 60 2.36 6.29 -35.67
C PHE A 60 1.16 5.69 -36.42
N HIS A 61 1.03 5.96 -37.73
CA HIS A 61 -0.04 5.41 -38.57
C HIS A 61 0.04 3.88 -38.74
N LYS A 62 1.27 3.30 -38.81
CA LYS A 62 1.45 1.85 -38.78
C LYS A 62 0.99 1.26 -37.44
N GLY A 63 1.19 1.99 -36.37
CA GLY A 63 0.80 1.64 -35.00
C GLY A 63 -0.72 1.55 -34.81
N GLU A 64 -1.49 2.37 -35.47
CA GLU A 64 -2.95 2.34 -35.41
C GLU A 64 -3.54 1.04 -35.95
N SER A 65 -2.98 0.49 -37.04
CA SER A 65 -3.44 -0.80 -37.61
C SER A 65 -3.20 -1.97 -36.65
N LYS A 66 -2.04 -2.02 -35.95
CA LYS A 66 -1.74 -3.04 -34.93
C LYS A 66 -2.59 -2.87 -33.65
N ARG A 67 -3.00 -1.65 -33.33
CA ARG A 67 -3.86 -1.32 -32.19
C ARG A 67 -5.27 -1.89 -32.36
N ALA A 68 -5.87 -1.77 -33.54
CA ALA A 68 -7.19 -2.33 -33.81
C ALA A 68 -7.25 -3.82 -33.49
N GLN A 69 -6.14 -4.54 -33.64
CA GLN A 69 -6.01 -5.96 -33.35
C GLN A 69 -5.89 -6.25 -31.85
N LEU A 70 -5.23 -5.36 -31.07
CA LEU A 70 -5.09 -5.51 -29.59
C LEU A 70 -6.34 -5.10 -28.84
N LEU A 71 -7.06 -4.07 -29.30
CA LEU A 71 -8.30 -3.58 -28.68
C LEU A 71 -9.53 -4.43 -28.99
N SER A 72 -9.49 -5.30 -30.00
CA SER A 72 -10.60 -6.19 -30.33
C SER A 72 -10.90 -7.22 -29.24
N HIS A 73 -9.95 -7.49 -28.34
CA HIS A 73 -10.12 -8.45 -27.24
C HIS A 73 -10.53 -7.85 -25.88
N ASP A 74 -10.32 -6.54 -25.63
CA ASP A 74 -10.56 -5.96 -24.29
C ASP A 74 -11.10 -4.51 -24.33
N ALA A 75 -12.16 -4.27 -25.09
CA ALA A 75 -12.71 -2.94 -25.38
C ALA A 75 -13.49 -2.26 -24.22
N GLY A 76 -13.53 -2.83 -23.00
CA GLY A 76 -14.44 -2.36 -21.93
C GLY A 76 -14.01 -1.06 -21.26
N GLU A 77 -12.75 -0.91 -20.89
CA GLU A 77 -12.26 0.26 -20.13
C GLU A 77 -11.91 1.46 -21.03
N PHE A 78 -11.36 1.21 -22.22
CA PHE A 78 -10.99 2.28 -23.16
C PHE A 78 -12.18 3.00 -23.82
N ARG A 79 -13.36 2.38 -23.87
CA ARG A 79 -14.58 3.02 -24.43
C ARG A 79 -15.11 4.16 -23.58
N ARG A 80 -14.74 4.26 -22.31
CA ARG A 80 -15.24 5.29 -21.39
C ARG A 80 -14.50 6.62 -21.51
N GLU A 81 -13.27 6.65 -22.05
CA GLU A 81 -12.40 7.84 -22.07
C GLU A 81 -12.26 8.53 -23.45
N GLY A 82 -12.91 8.04 -24.51
CA GLY A 82 -12.98 8.71 -25.83
C GLY A 82 -11.68 8.64 -26.66
N GLY A 83 -11.65 9.34 -27.81
CA GLY A 83 -10.59 9.29 -28.83
C GLY A 83 -9.18 9.66 -28.33
N ALA A 84 -9.06 10.55 -27.35
CA ALA A 84 -7.77 10.98 -26.75
C ALA A 84 -6.94 9.81 -26.18
N SER A 85 -7.59 8.77 -25.67
CA SER A 85 -6.94 7.55 -25.18
C SER A 85 -6.19 6.79 -26.29
N SER A 86 -6.68 6.86 -27.50
CA SER A 86 -6.15 6.19 -28.68
C SER A 86 -4.75 6.69 -29.09
N ALA A 87 -4.60 8.00 -29.17
CA ALA A 87 -3.35 8.64 -29.56
C ALA A 87 -2.23 8.35 -28.52
N ILE A 88 -2.59 8.39 -27.23
CA ILE A 88 -1.64 8.12 -26.14
C ILE A 88 -1.18 6.67 -26.17
N LEU A 89 -2.08 5.72 -26.37
CA LEU A 89 -1.72 4.30 -26.49
C LEU A 89 -0.72 4.05 -27.62
N THR A 90 -0.90 4.72 -28.75
CA THR A 90 -0.01 4.55 -29.91
C THR A 90 1.36 5.19 -29.65
N THR A 91 1.40 6.41 -29.12
CA THR A 91 2.65 7.10 -28.77
C THR A 91 3.42 6.38 -27.66
N TRP A 92 2.70 5.92 -26.63
CA TRP A 92 3.27 5.11 -25.57
C TRP A 92 3.88 3.81 -26.12
N ARG A 93 3.17 3.09 -26.98
CA ARG A 93 3.65 1.83 -27.54
C ARG A 93 4.94 2.00 -28.33
N ILE A 94 5.06 3.02 -29.17
CA ILE A 94 6.26 3.29 -29.95
C ILE A 94 7.45 3.49 -29.00
N SER A 95 7.29 4.31 -27.98
CA SER A 95 8.33 4.57 -26.97
C SER A 95 8.65 3.32 -26.16
N PHE A 96 7.63 2.60 -25.69
CA PHE A 96 7.80 1.40 -24.87
C PHE A 96 8.49 0.26 -25.61
N GLU A 97 8.10 -0.03 -26.86
CA GLU A 97 8.74 -1.06 -27.69
C GLU A 97 10.21 -0.72 -27.96
N HIS A 98 10.51 0.58 -28.16
CA HIS A 98 11.90 1.04 -28.28
C HIS A 98 12.70 0.81 -27.01
N ILE A 99 12.17 1.25 -25.85
CA ILE A 99 12.80 1.06 -24.54
C ILE A 99 13.06 -0.43 -24.31
N ARG A 100 12.04 -1.28 -24.48
CA ARG A 100 12.16 -2.73 -24.28
C ARG A 100 13.23 -3.37 -25.15
N SER A 101 13.38 -2.91 -26.39
CA SER A 101 14.42 -3.42 -27.31
C SER A 101 15.83 -2.99 -26.95
N LYS A 102 16.00 -1.86 -26.26
CA LYS A 102 17.28 -1.30 -25.87
C LYS A 102 17.69 -1.62 -24.45
N ARG A 103 16.72 -1.61 -23.53
CA ARG A 103 16.92 -1.81 -22.10
C ARG A 103 15.66 -2.46 -21.50
N ALA A 104 15.63 -3.79 -21.51
CA ALA A 104 14.48 -4.56 -21.02
C ALA A 104 14.17 -4.26 -19.55
N SER A 105 15.19 -4.04 -18.72
CA SER A 105 15.06 -3.69 -17.30
C SER A 105 14.27 -2.39 -17.07
N ALA A 106 14.41 -1.37 -17.93
CA ALA A 106 13.60 -0.16 -17.83
C ALA A 106 12.13 -0.41 -18.17
N ALA A 107 11.85 -1.25 -19.17
CA ALA A 107 10.48 -1.65 -19.51
C ALA A 107 9.84 -2.50 -18.39
N ASP A 108 10.60 -3.38 -17.73
CA ASP A 108 10.14 -4.17 -16.59
C ASP A 108 9.91 -3.28 -15.37
N LEU A 109 10.77 -2.29 -15.11
CA LEU A 109 10.57 -1.30 -14.06
C LEU A 109 9.28 -0.51 -14.26
N LEU A 110 9.01 0.01 -15.48
CA LEU A 110 7.76 0.69 -15.82
C LEU A 110 6.54 -0.24 -15.63
N SER A 111 6.69 -1.51 -16.00
CA SER A 111 5.66 -2.53 -15.83
C SER A 111 5.33 -2.74 -14.36
N LEU A 112 6.33 -2.86 -13.50
CA LEU A 112 6.16 -2.95 -12.05
C LEU A 112 5.52 -1.69 -11.47
N MET A 113 6.03 -0.50 -11.81
CA MET A 113 5.48 0.78 -11.35
C MET A 113 4.00 0.94 -11.66
N SER A 114 3.53 0.32 -12.74
CA SER A 114 2.12 0.41 -13.15
C SER A 114 1.13 -0.19 -12.15
N PHE A 115 1.55 -1.02 -11.20
CA PHE A 115 0.70 -1.63 -10.18
C PHE A 115 0.58 -0.82 -8.89
N PHE A 116 1.53 0.06 -8.62
CA PHE A 116 1.47 0.98 -7.48
C PHE A 116 0.42 2.09 -7.68
N ASP A 117 0.19 2.89 -6.65
CA ASP A 117 -0.45 4.19 -6.89
C ASP A 117 0.45 5.02 -7.82
N ARG A 118 -0.16 5.74 -8.73
CA ARG A 118 0.58 6.47 -9.76
C ARG A 118 1.39 7.66 -9.25
N GLN A 119 1.15 8.09 -8.02
CA GLN A 119 1.79 9.23 -7.39
C GLN A 119 2.62 8.79 -6.19
N GLY A 120 3.76 9.43 -6.00
CA GLY A 120 4.58 9.23 -4.82
C GLY A 120 5.11 7.80 -4.64
N ILE A 121 5.46 7.08 -5.73
CA ILE A 121 6.05 5.74 -5.64
C ILE A 121 7.44 5.87 -5.03
N PRO A 122 7.68 5.37 -3.80
CA PRO A 122 8.99 5.50 -3.18
C PRO A 122 10.04 4.64 -3.89
N GLU A 123 11.24 5.16 -4.00
CA GLU A 123 12.40 4.43 -4.57
C GLU A 123 12.62 3.10 -3.85
N SER A 124 12.45 3.08 -2.52
CA SER A 124 12.60 1.86 -1.72
C SER A 124 11.72 0.70 -2.16
N LEU A 125 10.54 0.96 -2.76
CA LEU A 125 9.67 -0.07 -3.33
C LEU A 125 10.18 -0.60 -4.67
N LEU A 126 11.02 0.14 -5.36
CA LEU A 126 11.52 -0.20 -6.70
C LEU A 126 12.89 -0.88 -6.70
N ARG A 127 13.72 -0.60 -5.69
CA ARG A 127 15.09 -1.16 -5.56
C ARG A 127 15.18 -2.50 -4.84
N LEU A 128 14.09 -3.03 -4.28
CA LEU A 128 14.13 -4.34 -3.61
C LEU A 128 14.53 -5.46 -4.60
N PRO A 129 15.46 -6.34 -4.24
CA PRO A 129 15.79 -7.53 -5.02
C PRO A 129 14.58 -8.47 -5.16
N HIS A 130 14.59 -9.34 -6.16
CA HIS A 130 13.58 -10.38 -6.29
C HIS A 130 13.59 -11.29 -5.06
N MET A 131 12.41 -11.64 -4.52
CA MET A 131 12.31 -12.55 -3.35
C MET A 131 12.92 -13.93 -3.61
N ASP A 132 13.03 -14.37 -4.86
CA ASP A 132 13.65 -15.64 -5.21
C ASP A 132 15.16 -15.64 -4.91
N GLU A 133 15.84 -14.51 -5.05
CA GLU A 133 17.26 -14.34 -4.70
C GLU A 133 17.45 -14.28 -3.17
N ALA A 134 16.57 -13.57 -2.45
CA ALA A 134 16.62 -13.43 -0.99
C ALA A 134 16.32 -14.74 -0.23
N ILE A 135 15.63 -15.70 -0.85
CA ILE A 135 15.37 -17.03 -0.27
C ILE A 135 16.58 -17.95 -0.47
N GLN A 136 17.31 -17.81 -1.57
CA GLN A 136 18.54 -18.56 -1.81
C GLN A 136 19.67 -18.13 -0.86
N GLU A 137 19.81 -16.83 -0.58
CA GLU A 137 20.82 -16.32 0.37
C GLU A 137 20.56 -16.78 1.81
N ARG A 138 19.29 -16.84 2.27
CA ARG A 138 18.97 -17.36 3.61
C ARG A 138 19.06 -18.88 3.76
N GLY A 139 19.12 -19.61 2.65
CA GLY A 139 19.29 -21.07 2.63
C GLY A 139 20.75 -21.52 2.66
N SER A 140 21.72 -20.62 2.44
CA SER A 140 23.15 -20.92 2.42
C SER A 140 23.89 -20.66 3.75
N ASP A 141 23.24 -20.03 4.73
CA ASP A 141 23.86 -19.67 6.04
C ASP A 141 23.88 -20.80 7.09
N VAL A 142 23.86 -22.06 6.66
CA VAL A 142 24.20 -23.19 7.54
C VAL A 142 25.40 -23.94 6.96
N GLN A 143 26.58 -23.51 7.32
CA GLN A 143 27.95 -24.05 7.28
C GLN A 143 28.92 -23.19 6.46
N HIS A 144 29.62 -22.28 7.09
CA HIS A 144 31.09 -22.31 7.16
C HIS A 144 31.59 -21.16 8.01
N ASP A 145 32.20 -21.52 9.13
CA ASP A 145 33.03 -20.66 9.97
C ASP A 145 34.42 -20.53 9.31
N LEU A 146 35.06 -19.36 9.52
CA LEU A 146 36.45 -19.01 9.26
C LEU A 146 36.87 -18.47 7.88
N GLY A 147 37.08 -17.15 7.89
CA GLY A 147 38.34 -16.59 7.33
C GLY A 147 38.25 -15.70 6.10
N SER A 148 38.38 -14.40 6.35
CA SER A 148 39.10 -13.40 5.55
C SER A 148 38.43 -12.67 4.38
N ASN A 149 38.45 -11.36 4.57
CA ASN A 149 38.62 -10.23 3.66
C ASN A 149 37.42 -9.60 2.97
N SER A 150 37.01 -8.52 3.63
CA SER A 150 36.39 -7.30 3.08
C SER A 150 37.07 -6.80 1.80
N SER A 151 36.39 -6.86 0.66
CA SER A 151 36.64 -5.97 -0.50
C SER A 151 35.71 -6.15 -1.72
N ASP A 152 34.79 -7.13 -1.73
CA ASP A 152 33.95 -7.39 -2.91
C ASP A 152 32.49 -6.85 -2.79
N ASP A 153 32.00 -6.57 -1.58
CA ASP A 153 30.62 -6.06 -1.34
C ASP A 153 30.37 -4.66 -1.92
N ASP A 154 31.40 -3.81 -2.02
CA ASP A 154 31.26 -2.44 -2.56
C ASP A 154 31.14 -2.41 -4.11
N ARG A 155 31.52 -3.47 -4.81
CA ARG A 155 31.43 -3.53 -6.29
C ARG A 155 30.06 -3.99 -6.79
N GLU A 156 29.42 -4.94 -6.15
CA GLU A 156 28.08 -5.41 -6.54
C GLU A 156 27.01 -4.35 -6.27
N ASN A 157 27.10 -3.62 -5.15
CA ASN A 157 26.21 -2.50 -4.86
C ASN A 157 26.38 -1.33 -5.86
N GLY A 158 27.56 -1.05 -6.35
CA GLY A 158 27.81 0.00 -7.33
C GLY A 158 27.26 -0.28 -8.73
N GLU A 159 27.26 -1.52 -9.18
CA GLU A 159 26.74 -1.91 -10.50
C GLU A 159 25.20 -1.98 -10.53
N THR A 160 24.57 -2.43 -9.45
CA THR A 160 23.10 -2.44 -9.32
C THR A 160 22.53 -1.02 -9.20
N ASP A 161 23.25 -0.10 -8.54
CA ASP A 161 22.85 1.29 -8.38
C ASP A 161 22.87 2.05 -9.72
N SER A 162 23.94 1.91 -10.51
CA SER A 162 24.03 2.50 -11.84
C SER A 162 22.95 1.99 -12.79
N GLY A 163 22.57 0.73 -12.68
CA GLY A 163 21.54 0.09 -13.49
C GLY A 163 20.14 0.67 -13.26
N PHE A 164 19.79 0.97 -12.01
CA PHE A 164 18.50 1.58 -11.66
C PHE A 164 18.40 3.02 -12.16
N GLU A 165 19.43 3.83 -11.90
CA GLU A 165 19.47 5.24 -12.35
C GLU A 165 19.35 5.37 -13.87
N ASP A 166 20.04 4.52 -14.61
CA ASP A 166 19.94 4.48 -16.06
C ASP A 166 18.53 4.07 -16.55
N ASN A 167 17.84 3.17 -15.82
CA ASN A 167 16.45 2.80 -16.12
C ASN A 167 15.53 4.00 -15.92
N ILE A 168 15.64 4.71 -14.78
CA ILE A 168 14.86 5.90 -14.47
C ILE A 168 15.16 7.02 -15.49
N ALA A 169 16.43 7.27 -15.79
CA ALA A 169 16.82 8.26 -16.78
C ALA A 169 16.17 7.98 -18.16
N MET A 170 16.20 6.71 -18.60
CA MET A 170 15.55 6.33 -19.86
C MET A 170 14.04 6.56 -19.81
N LEU A 171 13.35 6.17 -18.74
CA LEU A 171 11.90 6.37 -18.60
C LEU A 171 11.51 7.86 -18.55
N THR A 172 12.33 8.68 -17.92
CA THR A 172 12.15 10.13 -17.82
C THR A 172 12.40 10.80 -19.18
N ASP A 173 13.46 10.40 -19.90
CA ASP A 173 13.79 10.89 -21.25
C ASP A 173 12.62 10.70 -22.24
N PHE A 174 11.84 9.62 -22.10
CA PHE A 174 10.66 9.35 -22.91
C PHE A 174 9.35 9.90 -22.31
N CYS A 175 9.41 10.72 -21.27
CA CYS A 175 8.25 11.31 -20.58
C CYS A 175 7.21 10.25 -20.11
N LEU A 176 7.67 9.07 -19.68
CA LEU A 176 6.81 8.02 -19.15
C LEU A 176 6.70 8.09 -17.62
N VAL A 177 7.75 8.57 -16.98
CA VAL A 177 7.87 8.74 -15.53
C VAL A 177 8.38 10.15 -15.24
N THR A 178 7.97 10.74 -14.15
CA THR A 178 8.51 11.97 -13.57
C THR A 178 9.10 11.68 -12.21
N VAL A 179 10.18 12.37 -11.88
CA VAL A 179 10.84 12.30 -10.57
C VAL A 179 10.41 13.50 -9.75
N SER A 180 10.10 13.30 -8.46
CA SER A 180 9.78 14.40 -7.54
C SER A 180 10.97 15.36 -7.36
N GLU A 181 10.73 16.56 -6.84
CA GLU A 181 11.79 17.54 -6.55
C GLU A 181 12.80 17.01 -5.52
N SER A 182 12.38 16.14 -4.59
CA SER A 182 13.30 15.50 -3.64
C SER A 182 14.17 14.40 -4.25
N GLY A 183 13.83 13.88 -5.42
CA GLY A 183 14.47 12.73 -6.05
C GLY A 183 14.03 11.37 -5.52
N GLU A 184 13.31 11.32 -4.40
CA GLU A 184 13.03 10.07 -3.67
C GLU A 184 11.75 9.33 -4.11
N THR A 185 10.90 9.98 -4.88
CA THR A 185 9.64 9.42 -5.33
C THR A 185 9.41 9.63 -6.81
N PHE A 186 8.64 8.72 -7.39
CA PHE A 186 8.34 8.70 -8.82
C PHE A 186 6.84 8.82 -9.06
N GLU A 187 6.48 9.43 -10.17
CA GLU A 187 5.10 9.57 -10.61
C GLU A 187 4.93 9.11 -12.05
N MET A 188 3.74 8.63 -12.36
CA MET A 188 3.38 8.16 -13.69
C MET A 188 2.02 8.72 -14.08
N HIS A 189 1.85 9.14 -15.34
CA HIS A 189 0.54 9.57 -15.79
C HIS A 189 -0.44 8.38 -15.87
N GLY A 190 -1.71 8.58 -15.47
CA GLY A 190 -2.72 7.51 -15.42
C GLY A 190 -2.90 6.75 -16.75
N LEU A 191 -2.78 7.44 -17.90
CA LEU A 191 -2.86 6.80 -19.19
C LEU A 191 -1.62 5.97 -19.56
N VAL A 192 -0.43 6.34 -19.08
CA VAL A 192 0.78 5.50 -19.19
C VAL A 192 0.58 4.23 -18.38
N GLN A 193 0.07 4.36 -17.14
CA GLN A 193 -0.25 3.23 -16.26
C GLN A 193 -1.25 2.28 -16.92
N LEU A 194 -2.35 2.80 -17.46
CA LEU A 194 -3.38 2.02 -18.13
C LEU A 194 -2.84 1.31 -19.38
N SER A 195 -2.05 2.02 -20.20
CA SER A 195 -1.43 1.47 -21.41
C SER A 195 -0.49 0.31 -21.09
N THR A 196 0.33 0.47 -20.04
CA THR A 196 1.27 -0.54 -19.57
C THR A 196 0.53 -1.79 -19.11
N ARG A 197 -0.49 -1.65 -18.27
CA ARG A 197 -1.33 -2.78 -17.80
C ARG A 197 -2.03 -3.50 -18.93
N THR A 198 -2.58 -2.76 -19.89
CA THR A 198 -3.26 -3.36 -21.05
C THR A 198 -2.28 -4.18 -21.90
N TRP A 199 -1.07 -3.67 -22.09
CA TRP A 199 -0.03 -4.41 -22.77
C TRP A 199 0.38 -5.68 -22.01
N LEU A 200 0.54 -5.59 -20.67
CA LEU A 200 0.88 -6.74 -19.81
C LEU A 200 -0.19 -7.84 -19.90
N LYS A 201 -1.48 -7.48 -19.89
CA LYS A 201 -2.59 -8.43 -20.12
C LYS A 201 -2.47 -9.11 -21.47
N ALA A 202 -2.24 -8.35 -22.53
CA ALA A 202 -2.09 -8.88 -23.89
C ALA A 202 -0.89 -9.84 -24.02
N CYS A 203 0.22 -9.55 -23.32
CA CYS A 203 1.43 -10.39 -23.30
C CYS A 203 1.40 -11.50 -22.23
N ARG A 204 0.32 -11.62 -21.45
CA ARG A 204 0.17 -12.59 -20.34
C ARG A 204 1.27 -12.51 -19.26
N ARG A 205 1.84 -11.32 -19.06
CA ARG A 205 2.84 -11.05 -18.02
C ARG A 205 2.26 -10.31 -16.80
N GLU A 206 0.96 -10.08 -16.75
CA GLU A 206 0.32 -9.30 -15.69
C GLU A 206 0.52 -9.92 -14.31
N GLU A 207 0.39 -11.25 -14.19
CA GLU A 207 0.51 -11.94 -12.91
C GLU A 207 1.95 -11.91 -12.36
N GLU A 208 2.96 -11.92 -13.21
CA GLU A 208 4.37 -11.77 -12.84
C GLU A 208 4.60 -10.45 -12.09
N PHE A 209 4.13 -9.34 -12.63
CA PHE A 209 4.31 -8.01 -12.02
C PHE A 209 3.38 -7.75 -10.84
N LYS A 210 2.19 -8.33 -10.81
CA LYS A 210 1.33 -8.33 -9.63
C LYS A 210 2.01 -9.04 -8.46
N HIS A 211 2.64 -10.18 -8.74
CA HIS A 211 3.39 -10.93 -7.73
C HIS A 211 4.52 -10.08 -7.14
N GLN A 212 5.35 -9.49 -7.99
CA GLN A 212 6.42 -8.59 -7.56
C GLN A 212 5.88 -7.39 -6.75
N PHE A 213 4.82 -6.76 -7.21
CA PHE A 213 4.18 -5.64 -6.53
C PHE A 213 3.71 -6.02 -5.12
N VAL A 214 2.96 -7.11 -4.98
CA VAL A 214 2.46 -7.57 -3.68
C VAL A 214 3.60 -7.95 -2.75
N SER A 215 4.61 -8.68 -3.24
CA SER A 215 5.80 -9.07 -2.47
C SER A 215 6.50 -7.84 -1.89
N ARG A 216 6.75 -6.83 -2.73
CA ARG A 216 7.51 -5.64 -2.34
C ARG A 216 6.76 -4.80 -1.31
N ILE A 217 5.47 -4.54 -1.53
CA ILE A 217 4.70 -3.73 -0.59
C ILE A 217 4.46 -4.48 0.73
N ALA A 218 4.27 -5.81 0.69
CA ALA A 218 4.13 -6.62 1.90
C ALA A 218 5.42 -6.68 2.73
N ALA A 219 6.59 -6.63 2.10
CA ALA A 219 7.88 -6.62 2.79
C ALA A 219 8.16 -5.30 3.52
N LEU A 220 7.64 -4.16 3.02
CA LEU A 220 7.95 -2.83 3.53
C LEU A 220 6.84 -2.22 4.40
N PHE A 221 5.60 -2.67 4.28
CA PHE A 221 4.50 -2.08 5.03
C PHE A 221 4.45 -2.61 6.46
N PRO A 222 4.69 -1.78 7.48
CA PRO A 222 4.76 -2.21 8.87
C PRO A 222 3.36 -2.38 9.49
N PRO A 223 3.26 -2.93 10.73
CA PRO A 223 2.03 -2.89 11.52
C PRO A 223 1.50 -1.48 11.72
N GLY A 224 0.16 -1.33 11.82
CA GLY A 224 -0.55 -0.04 11.85
C GLY A 224 -0.37 0.80 13.12
N GLY A 225 0.43 0.37 14.10
CA GLY A 225 0.66 1.09 15.36
C GLY A 225 1.28 2.48 15.19
N TYR A 226 1.07 3.34 16.20
CA TYR A 226 1.45 4.77 16.17
C TYR A 226 2.91 5.03 15.77
N SER A 227 3.84 4.24 16.27
CA SER A 227 5.28 4.37 15.92
C SER A 227 5.58 4.27 14.43
N ASN A 228 4.68 3.65 13.67
CA ASN A 228 4.85 3.39 12.24
C ASN A 228 4.02 4.33 11.36
N TRP A 229 3.25 5.25 11.93
CA TRP A 229 2.28 6.05 11.16
C TRP A 229 2.88 6.83 10.01
N ALA A 230 4.06 7.42 10.18
CA ALA A 230 4.73 8.13 9.09
C ALA A 230 5.02 7.23 7.89
N THR A 231 5.51 6.01 8.14
CA THR A 231 5.75 5.01 7.09
C THR A 231 4.45 4.49 6.51
N CYS A 232 3.46 4.18 7.36
CA CYS A 232 2.13 3.76 6.92
C CYS A 232 1.49 4.82 6.03
N GLN A 233 1.49 6.09 6.42
CA GLN A 233 0.92 7.19 5.64
C GLN A 233 1.51 7.28 4.24
N ARG A 234 2.84 7.15 4.12
CA ARG A 234 3.54 7.22 2.84
C ARG A 234 3.21 6.03 1.93
N LEU A 235 3.10 4.81 2.49
CA LEU A 235 2.91 3.59 1.73
C LEU A 235 1.44 3.21 1.51
N PHE A 236 0.52 3.75 2.30
CA PHE A 236 -0.89 3.33 2.31
C PHE A 236 -1.61 3.46 0.96
N PRO A 237 -1.40 4.52 0.13
CA PRO A 237 -1.99 4.59 -1.20
C PRO A 237 -1.65 3.37 -2.08
N HIS A 238 -0.45 2.83 -1.93
CA HIS A 238 0.00 1.64 -2.65
C HIS A 238 -0.63 0.36 -2.08
N VAL A 239 -0.83 0.29 -0.75
CA VAL A 239 -1.55 -0.84 -0.10
C VAL A 239 -2.99 -0.91 -0.58
N GLU A 240 -3.67 0.23 -0.75
CA GLU A 240 -5.03 0.28 -1.30
C GLU A 240 -5.11 -0.35 -2.69
N LYS A 241 -4.07 -0.23 -3.52
CA LYS A 241 -4.02 -0.90 -4.85
C LYS A 241 -3.87 -2.42 -4.71
N ALA A 242 -3.20 -2.91 -3.66
CA ALA A 242 -3.02 -4.34 -3.45
C ALA A 242 -4.30 -5.07 -3.02
N VAL A 243 -5.30 -4.36 -2.51
CA VAL A 243 -6.55 -4.96 -1.99
C VAL A 243 -7.22 -5.88 -3.01
N ASP A 244 -7.21 -5.53 -4.29
CA ASP A 244 -7.91 -6.27 -5.34
C ASP A 244 -7.01 -7.30 -6.08
N TYR A 245 -5.74 -7.40 -5.70
CA TYR A 245 -4.77 -8.32 -6.32
C TYR A 245 -4.48 -9.53 -5.43
N ARG A 246 -5.50 -10.37 -5.20
CA ARG A 246 -5.32 -11.60 -4.42
C ARG A 246 -4.39 -12.57 -5.17
N PRO A 247 -3.24 -12.94 -4.59
CA PRO A 247 -2.33 -13.92 -5.18
C PRO A 247 -2.93 -15.33 -5.20
N VAL A 248 -2.46 -16.15 -6.15
CA VAL A 248 -2.83 -17.57 -6.25
C VAL A 248 -1.87 -18.45 -5.46
N GLU A 249 -0.61 -18.06 -5.38
CA GLU A 249 0.42 -18.78 -4.64
C GLU A 249 0.23 -18.62 -3.13
N SER A 250 0.25 -19.74 -2.40
CA SER A 250 -0.08 -19.78 -0.97
C SER A 250 0.80 -18.90 -0.09
N LYS A 251 2.13 -18.91 -0.32
CA LYS A 251 3.08 -18.07 0.47
C LYS A 251 2.84 -16.59 0.25
N LEU A 252 2.63 -16.18 -1.01
CA LEU A 252 2.36 -14.79 -1.32
C LEU A 252 0.96 -14.36 -0.83
N GLU A 253 -0.01 -15.26 -0.85
CA GLU A 253 -1.34 -14.99 -0.30
C GLU A 253 -1.29 -14.77 1.22
N GLU A 254 -0.42 -15.48 1.95
CA GLU A 254 -0.19 -15.24 3.37
C GLU A 254 0.43 -13.86 3.62
N ALA A 255 1.46 -13.49 2.86
CA ALA A 255 2.05 -12.16 2.92
C ALA A 255 1.05 -11.06 2.57
N TRP A 256 0.22 -11.27 1.55
CA TRP A 256 -0.86 -10.37 1.18
C TRP A 256 -1.93 -10.25 2.27
N ALA A 257 -2.31 -11.35 2.92
CA ALA A 257 -3.25 -11.33 4.02
C ALA A 257 -2.70 -10.54 5.22
N THR A 258 -1.38 -10.66 5.49
CA THR A 258 -0.68 -9.87 6.52
C THR A 258 -0.63 -8.39 6.16
N LEU A 259 -0.32 -8.06 4.91
CA LEU A 259 -0.38 -6.69 4.39
C LEU A 259 -1.76 -6.06 4.61
N LEU A 260 -2.83 -6.80 4.27
CA LEU A 260 -4.20 -6.32 4.44
C LEU A 260 -4.61 -6.22 5.90
N TYR A 261 -4.09 -7.07 6.78
CA TYR A 261 -4.28 -6.95 8.22
C TYR A 261 -3.66 -5.65 8.74
N ASN A 262 -2.38 -5.40 8.42
CA ASN A 262 -1.67 -4.20 8.83
C ASN A 262 -2.32 -2.92 8.26
N GLY A 263 -2.69 -2.95 6.98
CA GLY A 263 -3.36 -1.84 6.32
C GLY A 263 -4.77 -1.58 6.86
N GLY A 264 -5.51 -2.64 7.18
CA GLY A 264 -6.83 -2.56 7.81
C GLY A 264 -6.76 -1.93 9.21
N TRP A 265 -5.78 -2.36 10.02
CA TRP A 265 -5.53 -1.78 11.33
C TRP A 265 -5.16 -0.29 11.25
N TYR A 266 -4.25 0.07 10.35
CA TYR A 266 -3.93 1.48 10.12
C TYR A 266 -5.15 2.31 9.68
N ALA A 267 -5.95 1.76 8.75
CA ALA A 267 -7.16 2.43 8.27
C ALA A 267 -8.23 2.61 9.36
N GLU A 268 -8.41 1.64 10.25
CA GLU A 268 -9.29 1.71 11.42
C GLU A 268 -8.88 2.86 12.33
N LEU A 269 -7.59 2.94 12.70
CA LEU A 269 -7.04 4.01 13.55
C LEU A 269 -7.15 5.41 12.90
N GLN A 270 -7.21 5.48 11.56
CA GLN A 270 -7.45 6.73 10.82
C GLN A 270 -8.94 7.05 10.60
N GLY A 271 -9.86 6.25 11.16
CA GLY A 271 -11.30 6.42 10.97
C GLY A 271 -11.80 6.08 9.55
N ARG A 272 -10.98 5.43 8.71
CA ARG A 272 -11.30 5.05 7.33
C ARG A 272 -12.01 3.69 7.30
N TYR A 273 -13.12 3.57 7.99
CA TYR A 273 -13.80 2.31 8.29
C TYR A 273 -14.20 1.48 7.06
N GLU A 274 -14.60 2.11 5.95
CA GLU A 274 -14.97 1.38 4.71
C GLU A 274 -13.75 0.66 4.10
N VAL A 275 -12.60 1.28 4.12
CA VAL A 275 -11.34 0.70 3.63
C VAL A 275 -10.86 -0.38 4.62
N ALA A 276 -10.91 -0.08 5.92
CA ALA A 276 -10.56 -1.01 6.99
C ALA A 276 -11.39 -2.29 6.91
N GLU A 277 -12.71 -2.18 6.75
CA GLU A 277 -13.61 -3.33 6.60
C GLU A 277 -13.23 -4.21 5.41
N LYS A 278 -13.04 -3.60 4.23
CA LYS A 278 -12.65 -4.33 3.02
C LYS A 278 -11.35 -5.11 3.21
N MET A 279 -10.35 -4.47 3.82
CA MET A 279 -9.05 -5.08 4.09
C MET A 279 -9.13 -6.17 5.14
N ALA A 280 -9.72 -5.90 6.30
CA ALA A 280 -9.86 -6.85 7.40
C ALA A 280 -10.65 -8.09 6.99
N LEU A 281 -11.77 -7.92 6.27
CA LEU A 281 -12.58 -9.03 5.75
C LEU A 281 -11.80 -9.92 4.78
N LYS A 282 -11.03 -9.33 3.86
CA LYS A 282 -10.23 -10.09 2.90
C LYS A 282 -9.07 -10.81 3.60
N SER A 283 -8.39 -10.17 4.55
CA SER A 283 -7.36 -10.79 5.38
C SER A 283 -7.92 -11.99 6.16
N MET A 284 -9.01 -11.80 6.89
CA MET A 284 -9.68 -12.87 7.65
C MET A 284 -10.06 -14.06 6.76
N ARG A 285 -10.68 -13.81 5.61
CA ARG A 285 -11.10 -14.89 4.69
C ARG A 285 -9.90 -15.67 4.14
N SER A 286 -8.83 -14.98 3.81
CA SER A 286 -7.61 -15.59 3.27
C SER A 286 -6.90 -16.44 4.33
N ARG A 287 -6.65 -15.89 5.53
CA ARG A 287 -6.04 -16.61 6.64
C ARG A 287 -6.86 -17.82 7.08
N LYS A 288 -8.20 -17.67 7.18
CA LYS A 288 -9.11 -18.78 7.48
C LYS A 288 -9.01 -19.93 6.48
N ARG A 289 -8.78 -19.63 5.21
CA ARG A 289 -8.64 -20.63 4.15
C ARG A 289 -7.26 -21.31 4.17
N ILE A 290 -6.18 -20.56 4.45
CA ILE A 290 -4.80 -21.06 4.40
C ILE A 290 -4.40 -21.70 5.73
N LEU A 291 -4.67 -21.04 6.85
CA LEU A 291 -4.19 -21.42 8.18
C LEU A 291 -5.26 -22.16 9.02
N GLY A 292 -6.53 -22.05 8.62
CA GLY A 292 -7.64 -22.59 9.40
C GLY A 292 -8.28 -21.56 10.33
N ARG A 293 -9.40 -21.96 10.98
CA ARG A 293 -10.20 -21.06 11.82
C ARG A 293 -9.59 -20.74 13.17
N GLU A 294 -8.81 -21.67 13.70
CA GLU A 294 -8.27 -21.61 15.06
C GLU A 294 -6.84 -21.10 15.11
N ASP A 295 -6.28 -20.75 13.95
CA ASP A 295 -4.95 -20.17 13.89
C ASP A 295 -4.94 -18.76 14.48
N GLU A 296 -3.88 -18.41 15.23
CA GLU A 296 -3.77 -17.16 15.95
C GLU A 296 -3.88 -15.94 15.01
N GLN A 297 -3.26 -16.00 13.84
CA GLN A 297 -3.34 -14.91 12.86
C GLN A 297 -4.75 -14.79 12.27
N THR A 298 -5.48 -15.92 12.13
CA THR A 298 -6.88 -15.91 11.70
C THR A 298 -7.77 -15.27 12.75
N LEU A 299 -7.54 -15.59 14.03
CA LEU A 299 -8.25 -15.00 15.15
C LEU A 299 -7.97 -13.49 15.23
N ALA A 300 -6.69 -13.06 15.07
CA ALA A 300 -6.32 -11.66 15.03
C ALA A 300 -7.03 -10.89 13.89
N SER A 301 -7.09 -11.47 12.67
CA SER A 301 -7.81 -10.83 11.55
C SER A 301 -9.32 -10.80 11.76
N THR A 302 -9.88 -11.80 12.47
CA THR A 302 -11.31 -11.83 12.81
C THR A 302 -11.63 -10.77 13.87
N SER A 303 -10.73 -10.59 14.83
CA SER A 303 -10.81 -9.55 15.86
C SER A 303 -10.76 -8.15 15.25
N LEU A 304 -9.83 -7.89 14.34
CA LEU A 304 -9.76 -6.62 13.60
C LEU A 304 -11.06 -6.36 12.83
N TYR A 305 -11.56 -7.35 12.10
CA TYR A 305 -12.82 -7.19 11.36
C TYR A 305 -14.00 -6.90 12.29
N ALA A 306 -14.07 -7.56 13.45
CA ALA A 306 -15.09 -7.30 14.47
C ALA A 306 -14.96 -5.89 15.07
N GLY A 307 -13.73 -5.42 15.34
CA GLY A 307 -13.46 -4.05 15.79
C GLY A 307 -13.98 -3.00 14.81
N VAL A 308 -13.68 -3.16 13.52
CA VAL A 308 -14.20 -2.27 12.48
C VAL A 308 -15.73 -2.28 12.41
N LEU A 309 -16.38 -3.44 12.57
CA LEU A 309 -17.85 -3.52 12.63
C LEU A 309 -18.41 -2.80 13.85
N ARG A 310 -17.75 -2.93 15.03
CA ARG A 310 -18.10 -2.18 16.24
C ARG A 310 -18.05 -0.67 16.02
N ASP A 311 -16.97 -0.18 15.42
CA ASP A 311 -16.75 1.23 15.16
C ASP A 311 -17.71 1.78 14.10
N LYS A 312 -18.25 0.92 13.23
CA LYS A 312 -19.35 1.23 12.32
C LYS A 312 -20.74 1.17 12.98
N GLY A 313 -20.85 0.84 14.27
CA GLY A 313 -22.09 0.68 15.00
C GLY A 313 -22.83 -0.64 14.79
N LEU A 314 -22.21 -1.61 14.14
CA LEU A 314 -22.77 -2.95 13.89
C LEU A 314 -22.46 -3.89 15.08
N TRP A 315 -22.83 -3.47 16.28
CA TRP A 315 -22.41 -4.07 17.55
C TRP A 315 -22.83 -5.55 17.71
N LYS A 316 -24.01 -5.92 17.19
CA LYS A 316 -24.50 -7.32 17.29
C LYS A 316 -23.67 -8.30 16.43
N GLU A 317 -23.22 -7.83 15.26
CA GLU A 317 -22.35 -8.57 14.37
C GLU A 317 -20.95 -8.70 14.96
N ALA A 318 -20.43 -7.60 15.52
CA ALA A 318 -19.15 -7.57 16.22
C ALA A 318 -19.13 -8.53 17.40
N GLU A 319 -20.13 -8.45 18.31
CA GLU A 319 -20.28 -9.35 19.47
C GLU A 319 -20.18 -10.83 19.09
N LYS A 320 -20.90 -11.27 18.04
CA LYS A 320 -20.87 -12.66 17.60
C LYS A 320 -19.48 -13.14 17.22
N LEU A 321 -18.70 -12.28 16.54
CA LEU A 321 -17.36 -12.62 16.13
C LEU A 321 -16.39 -12.57 17.31
N GLU A 322 -16.50 -11.59 18.18
CA GLU A 322 -15.63 -11.41 19.35
C GLU A 322 -15.81 -12.54 20.38
N VAL A 323 -17.07 -12.98 20.63
CA VAL A 323 -17.33 -14.16 21.46
C VAL A 323 -16.65 -15.41 20.88
N GLN A 324 -16.76 -15.64 19.56
CA GLN A 324 -16.09 -16.77 18.93
C GLN A 324 -14.57 -16.68 19.05
N VAL A 325 -14.00 -15.50 18.81
CA VAL A 325 -12.55 -15.28 18.93
C VAL A 325 -12.10 -15.53 20.37
N MET A 326 -12.78 -14.96 21.35
CA MET A 326 -12.46 -15.13 22.77
C MET A 326 -12.50 -16.60 23.19
N GLU A 327 -13.56 -17.32 22.85
CA GLU A 327 -13.70 -18.75 23.21
C GLU A 327 -12.60 -19.60 22.57
N MET A 328 -12.32 -19.39 21.27
CA MET A 328 -11.27 -20.12 20.56
C MET A 328 -9.87 -19.77 21.09
N SER A 329 -9.58 -18.50 21.36
CA SER A 329 -8.30 -18.06 21.94
C SER A 329 -8.11 -18.67 23.31
N LYS A 330 -9.14 -18.63 24.17
CA LYS A 330 -9.11 -19.23 25.50
C LYS A 330 -8.88 -20.74 25.47
N ALA A 331 -9.53 -21.45 24.55
CA ALA A 331 -9.40 -22.90 24.42
C ALA A 331 -8.01 -23.30 23.89
N LYS A 332 -7.43 -22.53 22.98
CA LYS A 332 -6.19 -22.89 22.28
C LYS A 332 -4.93 -22.33 22.93
N LEU A 333 -4.96 -21.09 23.39
CA LEU A 333 -3.80 -20.35 23.89
C LEU A 333 -3.79 -20.28 25.43
N GLY A 334 -4.93 -20.47 26.07
CA GLY A 334 -5.12 -20.30 27.51
C GLY A 334 -5.76 -18.95 27.87
N ALA A 335 -6.30 -18.88 29.08
CA ALA A 335 -7.06 -17.71 29.54
C ALA A 335 -6.17 -16.47 29.76
N ASP A 336 -4.89 -16.67 30.08
CA ASP A 336 -3.91 -15.63 30.40
C ASP A 336 -3.00 -15.24 29.19
N HIS A 337 -3.27 -15.80 28.00
CA HIS A 337 -2.49 -15.45 26.82
C HIS A 337 -2.81 -14.01 26.36
N PRO A 338 -1.83 -13.20 25.94
CA PRO A 338 -2.06 -11.82 25.48
C PRO A 338 -3.16 -11.68 24.44
N SER A 339 -3.19 -12.55 23.43
CA SER A 339 -4.22 -12.54 22.39
C SER A 339 -5.63 -12.87 22.97
N THR A 340 -5.72 -13.67 24.03
CA THR A 340 -6.98 -13.94 24.72
C THR A 340 -7.43 -12.71 25.51
N LEU A 341 -6.52 -12.07 26.22
CA LEU A 341 -6.81 -10.84 26.97
C LEU A 341 -7.26 -9.71 26.04
N THR A 342 -6.61 -9.56 24.88
CA THR A 342 -7.03 -8.60 23.84
C THR A 342 -8.44 -8.91 23.35
N SER A 343 -8.78 -10.19 23.09
CA SER A 343 -10.12 -10.56 22.63
C SER A 343 -11.22 -10.29 23.68
N MET A 344 -10.88 -10.49 24.97
CA MET A 344 -11.79 -10.14 26.09
C MET A 344 -11.99 -8.62 26.18
N ALA A 345 -10.94 -7.82 26.03
CA ALA A 345 -11.02 -6.36 26.04
C ALA A 345 -11.88 -5.83 24.88
N ASN A 346 -11.74 -6.41 23.69
CA ASN A 346 -12.55 -6.03 22.53
C ASN A 346 -14.03 -6.33 22.75
N LEU A 347 -14.35 -7.52 23.27
CA LEU A 347 -15.73 -7.87 23.63
C LEU A 347 -16.30 -6.96 24.72
N ALA A 348 -15.51 -6.61 25.71
CA ALA A 348 -15.90 -5.64 26.73
C ALA A 348 -16.24 -4.27 26.12
N SER A 349 -15.40 -3.79 25.19
CA SER A 349 -15.65 -2.56 24.45
C SER A 349 -16.95 -2.63 23.65
N THR A 350 -17.28 -3.77 23.07
CA THR A 350 -18.55 -3.96 22.35
C THR A 350 -19.74 -3.95 23.33
N PHE A 351 -19.65 -4.57 24.50
CA PHE A 351 -20.67 -4.46 25.55
C PHE A 351 -20.83 -3.03 26.04
N TRP A 352 -19.75 -2.29 26.22
CA TRP A 352 -19.80 -0.88 26.59
C TRP A 352 -20.59 -0.06 25.56
N ASN A 353 -20.31 -0.23 24.26
CA ASN A 353 -21.05 0.46 23.18
C ASN A 353 -22.54 0.09 23.14
N GLN A 354 -22.90 -1.12 23.60
CA GLN A 354 -24.30 -1.56 23.73
C GLN A 354 -25.00 -1.06 25.01
N GLY A 355 -24.29 -0.34 25.90
CA GLY A 355 -24.78 0.09 27.22
C GLY A 355 -24.85 -1.04 28.27
N ARG A 356 -24.22 -2.18 28.03
CA ARG A 356 -24.13 -3.35 28.91
C ARG A 356 -22.91 -3.23 29.83
N TRP A 357 -22.86 -2.15 30.61
CA TRP A 357 -21.68 -1.76 31.37
C TRP A 357 -21.26 -2.75 32.48
N GLU A 358 -22.21 -3.48 33.10
CA GLU A 358 -21.89 -4.51 34.10
C GLU A 358 -21.19 -5.74 33.50
N GLU A 359 -21.52 -6.07 32.25
CA GLU A 359 -20.87 -7.17 31.53
C GLU A 359 -19.48 -6.74 31.02
N ALA A 360 -19.35 -5.49 30.57
CA ALA A 360 -18.08 -4.89 30.21
C ALA A 360 -17.11 -4.87 31.43
N GLU A 361 -17.56 -4.34 32.60
CA GLU A 361 -16.78 -4.27 33.80
C GLU A 361 -16.22 -5.65 34.23
N LYS A 362 -17.04 -6.70 34.18
CA LYS A 362 -16.59 -8.06 34.54
C LYS A 362 -15.41 -8.53 33.71
N LEU A 363 -15.44 -8.27 32.41
CA LEU A 363 -14.34 -8.64 31.51
C LEU A 363 -13.13 -7.73 31.72
N GLU A 364 -13.31 -6.42 31.83
CA GLU A 364 -12.26 -5.44 31.97
C GLU A 364 -11.46 -5.61 33.27
N VAL A 365 -12.14 -5.91 34.41
CA VAL A 365 -11.47 -6.23 35.66
C VAL A 365 -10.59 -7.46 35.50
N GLN A 366 -11.11 -8.54 34.87
CA GLN A 366 -10.31 -9.72 34.62
C GLN A 366 -9.11 -9.44 33.72
N VAL A 367 -9.31 -8.70 32.63
CA VAL A 367 -8.22 -8.33 31.72
C VAL A 367 -7.15 -7.51 32.45
N MET A 368 -7.56 -6.48 33.22
CA MET A 368 -6.63 -5.64 33.95
C MET A 368 -5.80 -6.43 34.97
N GLU A 369 -6.45 -7.28 35.78
CA GLU A 369 -5.75 -8.09 36.80
C GLU A 369 -4.78 -9.07 36.15
N MET A 370 -5.21 -9.78 35.10
CA MET A 370 -4.38 -10.77 34.41
C MET A 370 -3.23 -10.09 33.63
N SER A 371 -3.48 -8.97 32.96
CA SER A 371 -2.44 -8.19 32.29
C SER A 371 -1.41 -7.67 33.28
N LYS A 372 -1.86 -7.13 34.42
CA LYS A 372 -0.98 -6.65 35.49
C LYS A 372 -0.09 -7.77 36.05
N ALA A 373 -0.67 -8.96 36.25
CA ALA A 373 0.06 -10.11 36.78
C ALA A 373 1.07 -10.69 35.77
N LYS A 374 0.72 -10.69 34.45
CA LYS A 374 1.51 -11.33 33.39
C LYS A 374 2.54 -10.41 32.75
N LEU A 375 2.15 -9.17 32.46
CA LEU A 375 2.92 -8.19 31.70
C LEU A 375 3.55 -7.12 32.59
N GLY A 376 2.99 -6.92 33.79
CA GLY A 376 3.39 -5.86 34.71
C GLY A 376 2.46 -4.64 34.69
N ALA A 377 2.55 -3.82 35.74
CA ALA A 377 1.67 -2.66 35.89
C ALA A 377 1.91 -1.56 34.85
N ASP A 378 3.14 -1.42 34.39
CA ASP A 378 3.55 -0.38 33.43
C ASP A 378 3.47 -0.83 31.97
N HIS A 379 2.98 -2.05 31.69
CA HIS A 379 2.85 -2.51 30.29
C HIS A 379 1.74 -1.74 29.55
N PRO A 380 1.93 -1.34 28.29
CA PRO A 380 0.93 -0.59 27.53
C PRO A 380 -0.47 -1.23 27.54
N ASP A 381 -0.58 -2.56 27.39
CA ASP A 381 -1.86 -3.26 27.43
C ASP A 381 -2.52 -3.21 28.80
N THR A 382 -1.73 -3.20 29.90
CA THR A 382 -2.27 -3.00 31.24
C THR A 382 -2.81 -1.60 31.40
N LEU A 383 -2.10 -0.59 30.90
CA LEU A 383 -2.53 0.81 30.95
C LEU A 383 -3.81 1.01 30.10
N ASN A 384 -3.90 0.38 28.94
CA ASN A 384 -5.11 0.41 28.13
C ASN A 384 -6.31 -0.22 28.85
N SER A 385 -6.10 -1.35 29.55
CA SER A 385 -7.17 -1.98 30.32
C SER A 385 -7.63 -1.12 31.51
N MET A 386 -6.74 -0.38 32.16
CA MET A 386 -7.08 0.60 33.19
C MET A 386 -7.92 1.74 32.64
N ALA A 387 -7.55 2.28 31.47
CA ALA A 387 -8.31 3.34 30.82
C ALA A 387 -9.73 2.86 30.46
N ASN A 388 -9.87 1.69 29.85
CA ASN A 388 -11.17 1.12 29.46
C ASN A 388 -12.08 0.93 30.69
N LEU A 389 -11.56 0.34 31.77
CA LEU A 389 -12.31 0.16 33.02
C LEU A 389 -12.74 1.51 33.62
N SER A 390 -11.89 2.53 33.53
CA SER A 390 -12.25 3.89 33.98
C SER A 390 -13.43 4.46 33.20
N PHE A 391 -13.47 4.29 31.86
CA PHE A 391 -14.59 4.69 31.04
C PHE A 391 -15.89 3.96 31.43
N THR A 392 -15.79 2.66 31.70
CA THR A 392 -16.94 1.85 32.11
C THR A 392 -17.46 2.31 33.48
N TRP A 393 -16.60 2.55 34.47
CA TRP A 393 -17.02 3.08 35.77
C TRP A 393 -17.65 4.47 35.67
N ASN A 394 -17.09 5.34 34.83
CA ASN A 394 -17.69 6.66 34.59
C ASN A 394 -19.10 6.54 34.00
N SER A 395 -19.30 5.63 33.04
CA SER A 395 -20.61 5.36 32.42
C SER A 395 -21.64 4.76 33.40
N GLN A 396 -21.18 4.06 34.42
CA GLN A 396 -22.01 3.54 35.53
C GLN A 396 -22.31 4.61 36.59
N GLY A 397 -21.80 5.85 36.48
CA GLY A 397 -21.95 6.92 37.45
C GLY A 397 -20.96 6.87 38.64
N ARG A 398 -19.96 5.98 38.61
CA ARG A 398 -18.89 5.86 39.61
C ARG A 398 -17.75 6.84 39.31
N HIS A 399 -18.09 8.12 39.21
CA HIS A 399 -17.18 9.17 38.74
C HIS A 399 -15.90 9.31 39.57
N LYS A 400 -15.97 9.11 40.91
CA LYS A 400 -14.79 9.23 41.79
C LYS A 400 -13.80 8.11 41.55
N ASP A 401 -14.28 6.86 41.46
CA ASP A 401 -13.43 5.70 41.22
C ASP A 401 -12.82 5.76 39.82
N ALA A 402 -13.63 6.13 38.82
CA ALA A 402 -13.21 6.33 37.44
C ALA A 402 -12.09 7.36 37.30
N LEU A 403 -12.26 8.53 37.95
CA LEU A 403 -11.27 9.62 37.91
C LEU A 403 -9.95 9.21 38.58
N ALA A 404 -10.02 8.54 39.73
CA ALA A 404 -8.82 8.07 40.42
C ALA A 404 -8.03 7.07 39.57
N LEU A 405 -8.69 6.05 38.99
CA LEU A 405 -8.04 5.07 38.17
C LEU A 405 -7.48 5.67 36.88
N MET A 406 -8.17 6.64 36.26
CA MET A 406 -7.71 7.33 35.07
C MET A 406 -6.49 8.22 35.36
N GLN A 407 -6.43 8.87 36.53
CA GLN A 407 -5.25 9.66 36.96
C GLN A 407 -4.03 8.77 37.12
N ASP A 408 -4.16 7.62 37.80
CA ASP A 408 -3.09 6.64 37.92
C ASP A 408 -2.60 6.13 36.55
N CYS A 409 -3.55 5.89 35.63
CA CYS A 409 -3.26 5.49 34.27
C CYS A 409 -2.47 6.57 33.52
N VAL A 410 -2.89 7.83 33.56
CA VAL A 410 -2.21 8.97 32.91
C VAL A 410 -0.78 9.13 33.41
N GLU A 411 -0.56 9.07 34.73
CA GLU A 411 0.80 9.17 35.30
C GLU A 411 1.72 8.07 34.73
N ALA A 412 1.22 6.84 34.62
CA ALA A 412 1.96 5.73 34.07
C ALA A 412 2.18 5.87 32.56
N GLN A 413 1.16 6.28 31.80
CA GLN A 413 1.25 6.52 30.35
C GLN A 413 2.26 7.63 30.02
N GLN A 414 2.26 8.73 30.75
CA GLN A 414 3.25 9.81 30.57
C GLN A 414 4.68 9.32 30.77
N ARG A 415 4.89 8.44 31.74
CA ARG A 415 6.21 7.85 32.03
C ARG A 415 6.66 6.85 30.97
N VAL A 416 5.75 6.02 30.47
CA VAL A 416 6.07 4.88 29.58
C VAL A 416 5.97 5.22 28.11
N LEU A 417 4.89 5.89 27.71
CA LEU A 417 4.57 6.21 26.31
C LEU A 417 5.03 7.64 25.93
N GLY A 418 5.15 8.51 26.91
CA GLY A 418 5.44 9.92 26.72
C GLY A 418 4.19 10.82 26.66
N PRO A 419 4.37 12.15 26.86
CA PRO A 419 3.25 13.09 26.95
C PRO A 419 2.52 13.32 25.62
N GLU A 420 3.19 13.14 24.48
CA GLU A 420 2.63 13.37 23.15
C GLU A 420 1.98 12.11 22.53
N HIS A 421 2.01 10.98 23.26
CA HIS A 421 1.40 9.76 22.73
C HIS A 421 -0.14 9.90 22.67
N PRO A 422 -0.82 9.43 21.60
CA PRO A 422 -2.27 9.56 21.45
C PRO A 422 -3.07 9.04 22.63
N ASP A 423 -2.69 7.89 23.21
CA ASP A 423 -3.38 7.32 24.35
C ASP A 423 -3.20 8.18 25.61
N THR A 424 -2.02 8.77 25.81
CA THR A 424 -1.76 9.71 26.92
C THR A 424 -2.61 10.97 26.75
N LEU A 425 -2.66 11.53 25.55
CA LEU A 425 -3.46 12.73 25.28
C LEU A 425 -4.96 12.47 25.45
N SER A 426 -5.44 11.31 25.01
CA SER A 426 -6.85 10.90 25.17
C SER A 426 -7.22 10.75 26.65
N SER A 427 -6.38 10.08 27.43
CA SER A 427 -6.60 9.88 28.87
C SER A 427 -6.54 11.22 29.64
N LEU A 428 -5.62 12.13 29.29
CA LEU A 428 -5.53 13.48 29.85
C LEU A 428 -6.81 14.31 29.57
N ALA A 429 -7.33 14.23 28.34
CA ALA A 429 -8.56 14.91 27.99
C ALA A 429 -9.72 14.41 28.86
N SER A 430 -9.82 13.09 29.07
CA SER A 430 -10.86 12.49 29.94
C SER A 430 -10.74 12.94 31.40
N VAL A 431 -9.52 12.99 31.96
CA VAL A 431 -9.30 13.52 33.33
C VAL A 431 -9.75 14.97 33.44
N SER A 432 -9.42 15.80 32.45
CA SER A 432 -9.84 17.22 32.42
C SER A 432 -11.36 17.37 32.36
N GLU A 433 -12.02 16.58 31.55
CA GLU A 433 -13.49 16.59 31.39
C GLU A 433 -14.19 16.13 32.68
N TRP A 434 -13.72 15.03 33.29
CA TRP A 434 -14.36 14.46 34.50
C TRP A 434 -14.07 15.23 35.79
N SER A 435 -13.05 16.10 35.77
CA SER A 435 -12.73 16.97 36.91
C SER A 435 -13.54 18.28 36.92
N SER A 436 -14.22 18.60 35.83
CA SER A 436 -15.04 19.80 35.67
C SER A 436 -16.46 19.62 36.22
#